data_ca0fe0e09585f0b2509d80a190a82600
#
_entry.id   ca0fe0e09585f0b2509d80a190a82600
#
_cell.length_a   1.000
_cell.length_b   1.000
_cell.length_c   1.000
_cell.angle_alpha   90.00
_cell.angle_beta   90.00
_cell.angle_gamma   90.00
#
_symmetry.space_group_name_H-M   'P 1'
#
loop_
_entity.id
_entity.type
_entity.pdbx_description
1 polymer ?
#
loop_
_entity_poly.entity_id
_entity_poly.type
_entity_poly.pdbx_seq_one_letter_code
_entity_poly.pdbx_strand_id
1 'polypeptide(L)'
;MIGKSFGEAAEVSWHLTGKYPSWYTGHRFDKPILAWCVGITGDSTRKVLQKELFGTESAKDNKALGTGAIPRDCIDFDNLEKDGNIIKIGKIKHYDSFGNHDGFSTIEFRSTQQGEHVLMGATVDYIWLDRLLCP
;
A
#
# COMPACT_ATOMS: atom_id res chain seq x y z
N MET A 1 5.74 10.60 14.78
CA MET A 1 4.93 9.87 15.76
C MET A 1 4.61 8.48 15.23
N ILE A 2 5.11 7.48 15.93
CA ILE A 2 5.09 6.09 15.44
C ILE A 2 3.67 5.57 15.27
N GLY A 3 2.79 5.80 16.25
CA GLY A 3 1.44 5.26 16.20
C GLY A 3 0.60 5.80 15.06
N LYS A 4 0.88 7.02 14.62
CA LYS A 4 0.12 7.65 13.54
C LYS A 4 0.40 7.00 12.19
N SER A 5 1.68 6.75 11.88
CA SER A 5 2.04 6.08 10.63
C SER A 5 1.50 4.67 10.58
N PHE A 6 1.56 3.95 11.68
CA PHE A 6 1.02 2.60 11.76
C PHE A 6 -0.50 2.60 11.56
N GLY A 7 -1.21 3.56 12.15
CA GLY A 7 -2.65 3.66 11.98
C GLY A 7 -3.05 3.95 10.54
N GLU A 8 -2.28 4.81 9.86
CA GLU A 8 -2.53 5.10 8.46
C GLU A 8 -2.26 3.89 7.58
N ALA A 9 -1.19 3.14 7.86
CA ALA A 9 -0.88 1.92 7.12
C ALA A 9 -1.98 0.87 7.29
N ALA A 10 -2.51 0.74 8.49
CA ALA A 10 -3.61 -0.19 8.74
C ALA A 10 -4.84 0.18 7.91
N GLU A 11 -5.18 1.47 7.85
CA GLU A 11 -6.31 1.92 7.04
C GLU A 11 -6.08 1.65 5.55
N VAL A 12 -4.87 1.91 5.05
CA VAL A 12 -4.53 1.59 3.66
C VAL A 12 -4.71 0.10 3.40
N SER A 13 -4.27 -0.74 4.33
CA SER A 13 -4.44 -2.19 4.22
C SER A 13 -5.92 -2.57 4.14
N TRP A 14 -6.77 -1.95 4.95
CA TRP A 14 -8.21 -2.24 4.91
C TRP A 14 -8.80 -1.89 3.55
N HIS A 15 -8.40 -0.76 2.97
CA HIS A 15 -8.88 -0.37 1.65
C HIS A 15 -8.40 -1.34 0.56
N LEU A 16 -7.16 -1.80 0.65
CA LEU A 16 -6.61 -2.72 -0.33
C LEU A 16 -7.25 -4.10 -0.25
N THR A 17 -7.44 -4.60 0.97
CA THR A 17 -7.94 -5.95 1.17
C THR A 17 -9.46 -6.05 1.27
N GLY A 18 -10.12 -4.94 1.56
CA GLY A 18 -11.55 -4.95 1.85
C GLY A 18 -11.90 -5.50 3.22
N LYS A 19 -10.90 -5.82 4.04
CA LYS A 19 -11.11 -6.41 5.36
C LYS A 19 -11.17 -5.32 6.43
N TYR A 20 -12.29 -4.62 6.46
CA TYR A 20 -12.50 -3.53 7.42
C TYR A 20 -12.90 -4.07 8.78
N PRO A 21 -12.38 -3.47 9.88
CA PRO A 21 -12.92 -3.77 11.21
C PRO A 21 -14.40 -3.40 11.29
N SER A 22 -15.15 -4.14 12.09
CA SER A 22 -16.59 -3.89 12.22
C SER A 22 -16.90 -2.49 12.75
N TRP A 23 -16.00 -1.93 13.56
CA TRP A 23 -16.17 -0.60 14.15
C TRP A 23 -15.78 0.56 13.22
N TYR A 24 -15.20 0.25 12.06
CA TYR A 24 -14.73 1.31 11.15
C TYR A 24 -15.93 2.03 10.53
N THR A 25 -15.98 3.34 10.69
CA THR A 25 -17.09 4.17 10.22
C THR A 25 -16.76 5.03 9.00
N GLY A 26 -15.51 4.98 8.53
CA GLY A 26 -15.10 5.72 7.34
C GLY A 26 -15.59 5.09 6.05
N HIS A 27 -15.13 5.67 4.94
CA HIS A 27 -15.47 5.15 3.61
C HIS A 27 -14.92 3.75 3.42
N ARG A 28 -15.73 2.87 2.87
CA ARG A 28 -15.32 1.50 2.54
C ARG A 28 -15.41 1.28 1.05
N PHE A 29 -14.32 0.76 0.48
CA PHE A 29 -14.33 0.32 -0.92
C PHE A 29 -14.80 -1.13 -0.97
N ASP A 30 -15.85 -1.38 -1.72
CA ASP A 30 -16.40 -2.74 -1.87
C ASP A 30 -15.98 -3.40 -3.18
N LYS A 31 -14.91 -2.90 -3.79
CA LYS A 31 -14.29 -3.43 -5.00
C LYS A 31 -12.77 -3.30 -4.87
N PRO A 32 -12.00 -4.05 -5.67
CA PRO A 32 -10.55 -3.82 -5.74
C PRO A 32 -10.23 -2.39 -6.18
N ILE A 33 -9.18 -1.81 -5.61
CA ILE A 33 -8.84 -0.41 -5.86
C ILE A 33 -7.43 -0.27 -6.41
N LEU A 34 -7.16 0.90 -7.00
CA LEU A 34 -5.82 1.34 -7.32
C LEU A 34 -5.44 2.41 -6.29
N ALA A 35 -4.37 2.17 -5.56
CA ALA A 35 -3.87 3.10 -4.55
C ALA A 35 -2.44 3.51 -4.86
N TRP A 36 -2.10 4.75 -4.55
CA TRP A 36 -0.74 5.26 -4.66
C TRP A 36 -0.20 5.59 -3.28
N CYS A 37 1.05 5.19 -3.01
CA CYS A 37 1.82 5.68 -1.88
C CYS A 37 2.83 6.67 -2.44
N VAL A 38 2.71 7.93 -2.07
CA VAL A 38 3.52 9.00 -2.64
C VAL A 38 4.45 9.58 -1.59
N GLY A 39 5.75 9.58 -1.90
CA GLY A 39 6.77 10.20 -1.06
C GLY A 39 7.52 11.27 -1.84
N ILE A 40 8.08 12.25 -1.12
CA ILE A 40 8.81 13.36 -1.75
C ILE A 40 10.30 13.01 -1.92
N THR A 41 10.88 12.36 -0.94
CA THR A 41 12.34 12.24 -0.85
C THR A 41 12.91 10.96 -1.44
N GLY A 42 12.22 10.36 -2.40
CA GLY A 42 12.73 9.22 -3.11
C GLY A 42 12.75 7.93 -2.30
N ASP A 43 13.85 7.18 -2.41
CA ASP A 43 13.90 5.81 -1.90
C ASP A 43 13.75 5.67 -0.39
N SER A 44 14.31 6.60 0.39
CA SER A 44 14.23 6.49 1.84
C SER A 44 12.79 6.59 2.34
N THR A 45 12.02 7.48 1.75
CA THR A 45 10.60 7.63 2.09
C THR A 45 9.80 6.41 1.66
N ARG A 46 10.08 5.92 0.45
CA ARG A 46 9.40 4.72 -0.06
C ARG A 46 9.68 3.52 0.83
N LYS A 47 10.91 3.39 1.34
CA LYS A 47 11.25 2.29 2.24
C LYS A 47 10.47 2.34 3.55
N VAL A 48 10.23 3.54 4.09
CA VAL A 48 9.45 3.68 5.32
C VAL A 48 8.01 3.21 5.08
N LEU A 49 7.39 3.67 4.00
CA LEU A 49 6.02 3.27 3.67
C LEU A 49 5.94 1.77 3.38
N GLN A 50 6.93 1.24 2.68
CA GLN A 50 7.00 -0.18 2.39
C GLN A 50 7.10 -1.00 3.68
N LYS A 51 7.92 -0.55 4.64
CA LYS A 51 8.07 -1.25 5.91
C LYS A 51 6.75 -1.29 6.68
N GLU A 52 6.01 -0.19 6.70
CA GLU A 52 4.73 -0.14 7.40
C GLU A 52 3.70 -1.08 6.77
N LEU A 53 3.66 -1.15 5.45
CA LEU A 53 2.67 -1.97 4.74
C LEU A 53 3.11 -3.44 4.62
N PHE A 54 4.37 -3.68 4.30
CA PHE A 54 4.85 -5.03 3.99
C PHE A 54 5.76 -5.63 5.07
N GLY A 55 6.23 -4.82 6.01
CA GLY A 55 6.99 -5.32 7.15
C GLY A 55 8.50 -5.24 7.01
N THR A 56 9.03 -4.86 5.85
CA THR A 56 10.47 -4.78 5.64
C THR A 56 10.85 -3.65 4.69
N GLU A 57 12.00 -3.05 4.94
CA GLU A 57 12.57 -2.06 4.03
C GLU A 57 13.23 -2.70 2.82
N SER A 58 13.51 -4.00 2.87
CA SER A 58 14.14 -4.73 1.78
C SER A 58 13.22 -5.82 1.26
N ALA A 59 12.74 -5.66 0.03
CA ALA A 59 11.83 -6.59 -0.58
C ALA A 59 12.51 -7.73 -1.32
N LYS A 60 13.84 -7.86 -1.21
CA LYS A 60 14.57 -8.94 -1.89
C LYS A 60 14.14 -10.31 -1.41
N ASP A 61 13.88 -10.44 -0.11
CA ASP A 61 13.51 -11.72 0.47
C ASP A 61 12.00 -11.74 0.73
N ASN A 62 11.27 -12.58 -0.02
CA ASN A 62 9.84 -12.72 0.14
C ASN A 62 9.44 -13.21 1.53
N LYS A 63 10.35 -13.85 2.26
CA LYS A 63 10.06 -14.34 3.60
C LYS A 63 9.77 -13.22 4.60
N ALA A 64 10.37 -12.06 4.39
CA ALA A 64 10.16 -10.91 5.28
C ALA A 64 8.90 -10.12 4.94
N LEU A 65 8.32 -10.34 3.78
CA LEU A 65 7.10 -9.65 3.37
C LEU A 65 5.88 -10.29 4.03
N GLY A 66 4.93 -9.45 4.43
CA GLY A 66 3.71 -9.93 5.07
C GLY A 66 3.72 -9.81 6.58
N THR A 67 4.73 -9.13 7.15
CA THR A 67 4.83 -8.87 8.59
C THR A 67 4.39 -7.45 8.95
N GLY A 68 3.95 -6.68 7.96
CA GLY A 68 3.43 -5.32 8.18
C GLY A 68 1.91 -5.30 8.27
N ALA A 69 1.33 -4.18 7.86
CA ALA A 69 -0.12 -3.99 7.95
C ALA A 69 -0.91 -4.89 7.00
N ILE A 70 -0.32 -5.26 5.86
CA ILE A 70 -0.98 -6.14 4.89
C ILE A 70 -0.70 -7.59 5.26
N PRO A 71 -1.75 -8.42 5.49
CA PRO A 71 -1.54 -9.84 5.81
C PRO A 71 -0.82 -10.57 4.68
N ARG A 72 0.08 -11.47 5.05
CA ARG A 72 0.89 -12.19 4.07
C ARG A 72 0.05 -12.97 3.06
N ASP A 73 -1.04 -13.56 3.50
CA ASP A 73 -1.91 -14.36 2.63
C ASP A 73 -2.68 -13.52 1.62
N CYS A 74 -2.68 -12.20 1.78
CA CYS A 74 -3.30 -11.29 0.83
C CYS A 74 -2.34 -10.79 -0.24
N ILE A 75 -1.03 -11.02 -0.09
CA ILE A 75 -0.02 -10.55 -1.03
C ILE A 75 0.11 -11.56 -2.17
N ASP A 76 -0.01 -11.06 -3.42
CA ASP A 76 0.23 -11.88 -4.60
C ASP A 76 1.71 -11.79 -4.97
N PHE A 77 2.49 -12.75 -4.48
CA PHE A 77 3.93 -12.75 -4.68
C PHE A 77 4.33 -12.96 -6.15
N ASP A 78 3.49 -13.63 -6.92
CA ASP A 78 3.80 -13.91 -8.33
C ASP A 78 3.73 -12.67 -9.21
N ASN A 79 2.95 -11.68 -8.81
CA ASN A 79 2.75 -10.46 -9.58
C ASN A 79 3.30 -9.21 -8.88
N LEU A 80 4.18 -9.41 -7.93
CA LEU A 80 4.83 -8.33 -7.20
C LEU A 80 6.00 -7.80 -8.02
N GLU A 81 5.96 -6.53 -8.40
CA GLU A 81 7.05 -5.91 -9.15
C GLU A 81 8.00 -5.18 -8.22
N LYS A 82 9.27 -5.51 -8.33
CA LYS A 82 10.31 -4.95 -7.47
C LYS A 82 11.40 -4.29 -8.30
N ASP A 83 12.05 -3.29 -7.70
CA ASP A 83 13.26 -2.68 -8.23
C ASP A 83 14.31 -2.76 -7.12
N GLY A 84 15.11 -3.83 -7.14
CA GLY A 84 16.05 -4.10 -6.06
C GLY A 84 15.32 -4.38 -4.74
N ASN A 85 15.55 -3.53 -3.75
CA ASN A 85 14.94 -3.65 -2.42
C ASN A 85 13.55 -3.03 -2.33
N ILE A 86 13.12 -2.31 -3.36
CA ILE A 86 11.92 -1.50 -3.34
C ILE A 86 10.81 -2.17 -4.13
N ILE A 87 9.64 -2.25 -3.55
CA ILE A 87 8.44 -2.68 -4.26
C ILE A 87 7.95 -1.50 -5.09
N LYS A 88 7.81 -1.70 -6.40
CA LYS A 88 7.23 -0.68 -7.28
C LYS A 88 5.72 -0.82 -7.34
N ILE A 89 5.23 -2.01 -7.58
CA ILE A 89 3.82 -2.31 -7.70
C ILE A 89 3.52 -3.59 -6.95
N GLY A 90 2.53 -3.52 -6.05
CA GLY A 90 2.06 -4.69 -5.30
C GLY A 90 0.64 -5.04 -5.70
N LYS A 91 0.36 -6.31 -5.78
CA LYS A 91 -0.98 -6.84 -6.02
C LYS A 91 -1.48 -7.48 -4.74
N ILE A 92 -2.64 -7.05 -4.27
CA ILE A 92 -3.18 -7.45 -2.97
C ILE A 92 -4.57 -8.03 -3.19
N LYS A 93 -4.82 -9.22 -2.66
CA LYS A 93 -6.13 -9.84 -2.75
C LYS A 93 -7.17 -9.00 -2.03
N HIS A 94 -8.25 -8.71 -2.73
CA HIS A 94 -9.37 -7.96 -2.18
C HIS A 94 -10.53 -8.90 -1.90
N TYR A 95 -11.28 -8.62 -0.83
CA TYR A 95 -12.43 -9.40 -0.42
C TYR A 95 -13.63 -8.47 -0.30
N ASP A 96 -14.79 -8.95 -0.77
CA ASP A 96 -16.02 -8.18 -0.67
C ASP A 96 -16.59 -8.20 0.75
N SER A 97 -17.72 -7.54 0.95
CA SER A 97 -18.34 -7.45 2.28
C SER A 97 -18.85 -8.80 2.80
N PHE A 98 -18.95 -9.79 1.94
CA PHE A 98 -19.34 -11.14 2.32
C PHE A 98 -18.16 -12.07 2.56
N GLY A 99 -16.94 -11.55 2.43
CA GLY A 99 -15.74 -12.33 2.65
C GLY A 99 -15.25 -13.13 1.45
N ASN A 100 -15.79 -12.89 0.28
CA ASN A 100 -15.39 -13.58 -0.94
C ASN A 100 -14.30 -12.82 -1.68
N HIS A 101 -13.29 -13.54 -2.18
CA HIS A 101 -12.22 -12.94 -2.97
C HIS A 101 -12.80 -12.47 -4.31
N ASP A 102 -12.75 -11.16 -4.56
CA ASP A 102 -13.39 -10.55 -5.72
C ASP A 102 -12.41 -9.90 -6.71
N GLY A 103 -11.12 -10.02 -6.47
CA GLY A 103 -10.11 -9.47 -7.38
C GLY A 103 -8.87 -9.03 -6.63
N PHE A 104 -8.05 -8.22 -7.31
CA PHE A 104 -6.78 -7.74 -6.76
C PHE A 104 -6.74 -6.22 -6.78
N SER A 105 -6.45 -5.64 -5.62
CA SER A 105 -6.11 -4.22 -5.53
C SER A 105 -4.66 -4.03 -5.95
N THR A 106 -4.34 -2.85 -6.46
CA THR A 106 -2.99 -2.50 -6.86
C THR A 106 -2.49 -1.37 -5.97
N ILE A 107 -1.29 -1.52 -5.41
CA ILE A 107 -0.61 -0.44 -4.69
C ILE A 107 0.66 -0.09 -5.45
N GLU A 108 0.83 1.20 -5.79
CA GLU A 108 2.00 1.69 -6.51
C GLU A 108 2.73 2.69 -5.63
N PHE A 109 4.03 2.51 -5.52
CA PHE A 109 4.89 3.45 -4.79
C PHE A 109 5.47 4.46 -5.77
N ARG A 110 5.18 5.74 -5.54
CA ARG A 110 5.59 6.82 -6.42
C ARG A 110 6.32 7.90 -5.64
N SER A 111 7.16 8.66 -6.34
CA SER A 111 7.90 9.77 -5.75
C SER A 111 7.63 11.05 -6.54
N THR A 112 7.40 12.15 -5.84
CA THR A 112 7.21 13.44 -6.48
C THR A 112 8.49 13.96 -7.14
N GLN A 113 9.65 13.40 -6.80
CA GLN A 113 10.91 13.76 -7.45
C GLN A 113 10.94 13.37 -8.92
N GLN A 114 10.07 12.47 -9.35
CA GLN A 114 10.02 12.04 -10.75
C GLN A 114 9.24 13.02 -11.63
N GLY A 115 8.67 14.08 -11.05
CA GLY A 115 7.95 15.10 -11.77
C GLY A 115 6.44 14.90 -11.76
N GLU A 116 5.72 15.95 -12.18
CA GLU A 116 4.27 15.95 -12.11
C GLU A 116 3.63 14.86 -12.99
N HIS A 117 4.26 14.52 -14.10
CA HIS A 117 3.71 13.54 -15.02
C HIS A 117 3.54 12.16 -14.39
N VAL A 118 4.28 11.87 -13.32
CA VAL A 118 4.17 10.60 -12.60
C VAL A 118 2.80 10.45 -11.93
N LEU A 119 2.17 11.59 -11.60
CA LEU A 119 0.89 11.60 -10.90
C LEU A 119 -0.29 11.77 -11.85
N MET A 120 -0.04 11.71 -13.16
CA MET A 120 -1.07 11.93 -14.18
C MET A 120 -1.40 10.63 -14.90
N GLY A 121 -2.54 10.62 -15.57
CA GLY A 121 -2.89 9.58 -16.54
C GLY A 121 -3.62 8.36 -16.02
N ALA A 122 -3.77 8.20 -14.72
CA ALA A 122 -4.50 7.06 -14.16
C ALA A 122 -5.61 7.53 -13.22
N THR A 123 -6.72 6.80 -13.24
CA THR A 123 -7.77 7.01 -12.24
C THR A 123 -7.39 6.24 -11.00
N VAL A 124 -7.08 6.96 -9.94
CA VAL A 124 -6.67 6.37 -8.68
C VAL A 124 -7.79 6.51 -7.65
N ASP A 125 -8.03 5.45 -6.89
CA ASP A 125 -9.10 5.42 -5.90
C ASP A 125 -8.66 5.95 -4.54
N TYR A 126 -7.38 5.81 -4.18
CA TYR A 126 -6.87 6.22 -2.89
C TYR A 126 -5.42 6.64 -3.00
N ILE A 127 -5.05 7.75 -2.35
CA ILE A 127 -3.66 8.23 -2.32
C ILE A 127 -3.24 8.36 -0.86
N TRP A 128 -2.12 7.72 -0.51
CA TRP A 128 -1.48 7.87 0.79
C TRP A 128 -0.24 8.73 0.63
N LEU A 129 -0.32 9.95 1.17
CA LEU A 129 0.82 10.87 1.16
C LEU A 129 1.64 10.68 2.42
N ASP A 130 2.95 10.63 2.27
CA ASP A 130 3.84 10.54 3.42
C ASP A 130 3.88 11.88 4.13
N ARG A 131 3.38 11.90 5.37
CA ARG A 131 3.30 13.12 6.15
C ARG A 131 4.63 13.59 6.71
N LEU A 132 5.67 12.77 6.61
CA LEU A 132 7.01 13.21 6.95
C LEU A 132 7.49 14.32 6.02
N LEU A 133 6.75 14.57 4.95
CA LEU A 133 7.03 15.60 3.97
C LEU A 133 6.45 16.94 4.35
N CYS A 134 5.52 16.97 5.28
CA CYS A 134 4.91 18.20 5.74
C CYS A 134 5.62 18.67 6.99
N PRO A 135 6.37 19.80 6.92
CA PRO A 135 7.02 20.30 8.12
C PRO A 135 6.04 20.71 9.18
#